data_2880afcdadff76e2cf42b356239b5b9b
#
_entry.id   2880afcdadff76e2cf42b356239b5b9b
#
_cell.length_a   1.000
_cell.length_b   1.000
_cell.length_c   1.000
_cell.angle_alpha   90.00
_cell.angle_beta   90.00
_cell.angle_gamma   90.00
#
_symmetry.space_group_name_H-M   'P 1'
#
loop_
_entity.id
_entity.type
_entity.pdbx_description
1 polymer ?
#
loop_
_entity_poly.entity_id
_entity_poly.type
_entity_poly.pdbx_seq_one_letter_code
_entity_poly.pdbx_strand_id
1 'polypeptide(L)'
;MTESAFDQAIAVSFDGNRAYASTHPKFHNMVGPFGGITVATISHAVQTHPDAQGRLAAITTNFTSPLSEGDYELELECVRTNSSNQHWVVKGHQGENTPLTATVLLVAERGQLRANEIPFPSVGAPDEYAVADGEGRPEWSNNYELRFVEG
;
A
#
# COMPACT_ATOMS: atom_id res chain seq x y z
N MET A 1 -4.06 23.06 -4.21
CA MET A 1 -4.33 22.11 -3.11
C MET A 1 -2.97 21.59 -2.68
N THR A 2 -2.64 21.62 -1.42
CA THR A 2 -1.41 21.01 -0.91
C THR A 2 -1.58 19.50 -0.95
N GLU A 3 -0.63 18.81 -1.56
CA GLU A 3 -0.56 17.35 -1.63
C GLU A 3 -0.54 16.76 -0.20
N SER A 4 -1.32 15.71 0.04
CA SER A 4 -1.37 15.10 1.38
C SER A 4 -0.05 14.38 1.70
N ALA A 5 0.23 14.16 2.99
CA ALA A 5 1.40 13.37 3.39
C ALA A 5 1.34 11.94 2.82
N PHE A 6 0.14 11.40 2.63
CA PHE A 6 -0.05 10.09 2.03
C PHE A 6 0.34 10.09 0.54
N ASP A 7 -0.13 11.08 -0.23
CA ASP A 7 0.21 11.20 -1.65
C ASP A 7 1.72 11.35 -1.85
N GLN A 8 2.38 12.15 -1.00
CA GLN A 8 3.84 12.30 -1.00
C GLN A 8 4.57 10.99 -0.67
N ALA A 9 4.05 10.23 0.29
CA ALA A 9 4.68 9.00 0.76
C ALA A 9 4.55 7.84 -0.23
N ILE A 10 3.54 7.83 -1.11
CA ILE A 10 3.36 6.81 -2.15
C ILE A 10 3.86 7.26 -3.53
N ALA A 11 4.35 8.50 -3.65
CA ALA A 11 4.83 9.04 -4.92
C ALA A 11 5.96 8.18 -5.50
N VAL A 12 5.88 7.91 -6.80
CA VAL A 12 6.91 7.16 -7.53
C VAL A 12 7.27 7.87 -8.83
N SER A 13 8.51 7.73 -9.25
CA SER A 13 8.95 8.07 -10.60
C SER A 13 9.39 6.81 -11.33
N PHE A 14 9.22 6.77 -12.66
CA PHE A 14 9.50 5.57 -13.45
C PHE A 14 10.70 5.75 -14.38
N ASP A 15 11.47 4.68 -14.52
CA ASP A 15 12.40 4.45 -15.64
C ASP A 15 12.18 3.02 -16.15
N GLY A 16 11.44 2.88 -17.24
CA GLY A 16 11.00 1.58 -17.75
C GLY A 16 10.19 0.82 -16.69
N ASN A 17 10.64 -0.38 -16.35
CA ASN A 17 10.01 -1.26 -15.36
C ASN A 17 10.51 -1.02 -13.93
N ARG A 18 11.20 0.07 -13.68
CA ARG A 18 11.66 0.48 -12.35
C ARG A 18 10.90 1.68 -11.85
N ALA A 19 10.39 1.58 -10.63
CA ALA A 19 9.78 2.69 -9.92
C ALA A 19 10.69 3.08 -8.75
N TYR A 20 10.98 4.36 -8.63
CA TYR A 20 11.79 4.93 -7.56
C TYR A 20 10.89 5.62 -6.55
N ALA A 21 11.10 5.33 -5.30
CA ALA A 21 10.33 5.83 -4.16
C ALA A 21 11.25 6.21 -3.01
N SER A 22 10.73 6.99 -2.07
CA SER A 22 11.43 7.32 -0.82
C SER A 22 10.53 7.05 0.38
N THR A 23 11.13 6.67 1.49
CA THR A 23 10.40 6.58 2.75
C THR A 23 10.00 7.97 3.24
N HIS A 24 8.86 8.07 3.93
CA HIS A 24 8.36 9.36 4.41
C HIS A 24 8.31 9.37 5.96
N PRO A 25 8.89 10.38 6.64
CA PRO A 25 9.04 10.38 8.11
C PRO A 25 7.71 10.29 8.86
N LYS A 26 6.63 10.84 8.32
CA LYS A 26 5.29 10.72 8.94
C LYS A 26 4.73 9.30 8.97
N PHE A 27 5.32 8.37 8.22
CA PHE A 27 4.92 6.96 8.19
C PHE A 27 5.96 6.04 8.81
N HIS A 28 6.83 6.59 9.65
CA HIS A 28 7.79 5.80 10.41
C HIS A 28 7.12 4.93 11.48
N ASN A 29 7.68 3.74 11.65
CA ASN A 29 7.40 2.81 12.73
C ASN A 29 8.68 2.68 13.60
N MET A 30 8.70 1.75 14.53
CA MET A 30 9.87 1.53 15.41
C MET A 30 11.15 1.12 14.65
N VAL A 31 11.00 0.43 13.52
CA VAL A 31 12.12 -0.02 12.66
C VAL A 31 11.75 0.21 11.21
N GLY A 32 12.06 1.41 10.69
CA GLY A 32 11.75 1.78 9.30
C GLY A 32 10.27 2.16 9.08
N PRO A 33 9.81 2.24 7.82
CA PRO A 33 8.46 2.66 7.50
C PRO A 33 7.42 1.63 7.94
N PHE A 34 6.22 2.10 8.24
CA PHE A 34 5.05 1.24 8.44
C PHE A 34 4.79 0.39 7.19
N GLY A 35 4.63 -0.93 7.37
CA GLY A 35 4.44 -1.86 6.25
C GLY A 35 3.26 -1.50 5.35
N GLY A 36 2.20 -0.89 5.91
CA GLY A 36 1.04 -0.46 5.15
C GLY A 36 1.35 0.62 4.12
N ILE A 37 2.22 1.60 4.42
CA ILE A 37 2.62 2.62 3.45
C ILE A 37 3.48 2.00 2.34
N THR A 38 4.36 1.06 2.68
CA THR A 38 5.17 0.33 1.69
C THR A 38 4.28 -0.46 0.72
N VAL A 39 3.26 -1.16 1.24
CA VAL A 39 2.26 -1.88 0.42
C VAL A 39 1.46 -0.90 -0.44
N ALA A 40 1.09 0.27 0.08
CA ALA A 40 0.40 1.32 -0.68
C ALA A 40 1.27 1.85 -1.83
N THR A 41 2.58 2.06 -1.60
CA THR A 41 3.53 2.46 -2.64
C THR A 41 3.65 1.41 -3.74
N ILE A 42 3.78 0.11 -3.38
CA ILE A 42 3.80 -0.99 -4.36
C ILE A 42 2.50 -0.99 -5.18
N SER A 43 1.36 -0.87 -4.49
CA SER A 43 0.04 -0.84 -5.14
C SER A 43 -0.09 0.33 -6.10
N HIS A 44 0.37 1.51 -5.69
CA HIS A 44 0.37 2.71 -6.52
C HIS A 44 1.29 2.54 -7.74
N ALA A 45 2.52 2.06 -7.54
CA ALA A 45 3.48 1.82 -8.60
C ALA A 45 2.92 0.86 -9.67
N VAL A 46 2.33 -0.27 -9.27
CA VAL A 46 1.74 -1.22 -10.22
C VAL A 46 0.53 -0.62 -10.94
N GLN A 47 -0.38 0.06 -10.23
CA GLN A 47 -1.59 0.63 -10.84
C GLN A 47 -1.33 1.82 -11.76
N THR A 48 -0.23 2.56 -11.55
CA THR A 48 0.16 3.71 -12.38
C THR A 48 1.19 3.36 -13.45
N HIS A 49 1.67 2.10 -13.49
CA HIS A 49 2.57 1.65 -14.55
C HIS A 49 1.89 1.77 -15.92
N PRO A 50 2.61 2.20 -16.99
CA PRO A 50 2.01 2.38 -18.32
C PRO A 50 1.30 1.15 -18.88
N ASP A 51 1.76 -0.05 -18.53
CA ASP A 51 1.18 -1.32 -18.99
C ASP A 51 0.07 -1.86 -18.10
N ALA A 52 -0.28 -1.17 -17.01
CA ALA A 52 -1.29 -1.62 -16.06
C ALA A 52 -2.69 -1.64 -16.70
N GLN A 53 -3.42 -2.73 -16.49
CA GLN A 53 -4.79 -2.89 -17.01
C GLN A 53 -5.71 -3.42 -15.90
N GLY A 54 -6.78 -2.68 -15.62
CA GLY A 54 -7.74 -3.04 -14.59
C GLY A 54 -7.45 -2.39 -13.24
N ARG A 55 -8.03 -2.95 -12.18
CA ARG A 55 -7.92 -2.45 -10.81
C ARG A 55 -7.28 -3.48 -9.88
N LEU A 56 -6.68 -3.02 -8.81
CA LEU A 56 -6.12 -3.89 -7.78
C LEU A 56 -7.20 -4.80 -7.17
N ALA A 57 -6.97 -6.10 -7.21
CA ALA A 57 -7.83 -7.11 -6.60
C ALA A 57 -7.14 -7.81 -5.42
N ALA A 58 -5.84 -8.06 -5.52
CA ALA A 58 -5.09 -8.69 -4.44
C ALA A 58 -3.62 -8.27 -4.49
N ILE A 59 -3.00 -8.21 -3.32
CA ILE A 59 -1.57 -8.04 -3.15
C ILE A 59 -1.10 -8.93 -2.00
N THR A 60 0.01 -9.61 -2.21
CA THR A 60 0.72 -10.32 -1.15
C THR A 60 2.15 -9.80 -1.11
N THR A 61 2.56 -9.29 0.03
CA THR A 61 3.91 -8.74 0.23
C THR A 61 4.65 -9.54 1.30
N ASN A 62 5.88 -9.95 0.98
CA ASN A 62 6.78 -10.59 1.92
C ASN A 62 7.89 -9.58 2.28
N PHE A 63 7.97 -9.22 3.55
CA PHE A 63 9.06 -8.42 4.08
C PHE A 63 10.19 -9.35 4.51
N THR A 64 11.31 -9.29 3.81
CA THR A 64 12.48 -10.17 4.01
C THR A 64 13.50 -9.55 4.97
N SER A 65 13.52 -8.22 5.06
CA SER A 65 14.30 -7.43 6.00
C SER A 65 13.65 -6.05 6.21
N PRO A 66 14.03 -5.30 7.24
CA PRO A 66 13.59 -3.92 7.38
C PRO A 66 14.00 -3.06 6.19
N LEU A 67 13.08 -2.23 5.70
CA LEU A 67 13.40 -1.14 4.79
C LEU A 67 13.96 0.02 5.64
N SER A 68 15.15 0.51 5.29
CA SER A 68 15.77 1.64 5.96
C SER A 68 15.16 2.97 5.49
N GLU A 69 15.40 4.04 6.25
CA GLU A 69 15.04 5.39 5.83
C GLU A 69 15.80 5.80 4.58
N GLY A 70 15.11 6.47 3.64
CA GLY A 70 15.67 6.97 2.39
C GLY A 70 15.06 6.35 1.15
N ASP A 71 15.80 6.43 0.05
CA ASP A 71 15.34 6.00 -1.27
C ASP A 71 15.41 4.48 -1.43
N TYR A 72 14.48 3.93 -2.20
CA TYR A 72 14.44 2.54 -2.60
C TYR A 72 13.82 2.39 -3.99
N GLU A 73 14.03 1.26 -4.60
CA GLU A 73 13.61 0.93 -5.95
C GLU A 73 12.66 -0.26 -5.93
N LEU A 74 11.65 -0.22 -6.79
CA LEU A 74 10.75 -1.34 -7.07
C LEU A 74 10.97 -1.79 -8.52
N GLU A 75 11.45 -3.01 -8.71
CA GLU A 75 11.49 -3.68 -10.00
C GLU A 75 10.14 -4.34 -10.25
N LEU A 76 9.46 -3.93 -11.32
CA LEU A 76 8.10 -4.33 -11.66
C LEU A 76 8.11 -5.24 -12.89
N GLU A 77 7.54 -6.43 -12.78
CA GLU A 77 7.40 -7.37 -13.89
C GLU A 77 5.94 -7.75 -14.10
N CYS A 78 5.38 -7.39 -15.25
CA CYS A 78 4.09 -7.94 -15.69
C CYS A 78 4.32 -9.34 -16.26
N VAL A 79 4.16 -10.37 -15.42
CA VAL A 79 4.39 -11.77 -15.78
C VAL A 79 3.39 -12.24 -16.84
N ARG A 80 2.13 -11.78 -16.74
CA ARG A 80 1.09 -12.19 -17.71
C ARG A 80 -0.07 -11.21 -17.73
N THR A 81 -0.52 -10.92 -18.93
CA THR A 81 -1.77 -10.22 -19.21
C THR A 81 -2.76 -11.18 -19.88
N ASN A 82 -3.94 -11.33 -19.28
CA ASN A 82 -5.08 -12.04 -19.81
C ASN A 82 -6.24 -11.07 -20.06
N SER A 83 -7.29 -11.51 -20.74
CA SER A 83 -8.48 -10.68 -20.98
C SER A 83 -9.22 -10.25 -19.70
N SER A 84 -8.95 -10.88 -18.57
CA SER A 84 -9.65 -10.65 -17.29
C SER A 84 -8.76 -10.20 -16.16
N ASN A 85 -7.46 -10.40 -16.26
CA ASN A 85 -6.52 -10.09 -15.20
C ASN A 85 -5.09 -9.92 -15.69
N GLN A 86 -4.28 -9.25 -14.87
CA GLN A 86 -2.83 -9.19 -15.00
C GLN A 86 -2.17 -9.67 -13.71
N HIS A 87 -1.09 -10.41 -13.88
CA HIS A 87 -0.24 -10.90 -12.80
C HIS A 87 1.09 -10.15 -12.82
N TRP A 88 1.39 -9.51 -11.71
CA TRP A 88 2.63 -8.74 -11.51
C TRP A 88 3.47 -9.34 -10.39
N VAL A 89 4.77 -9.30 -10.57
CA VAL A 89 5.77 -9.58 -9.54
C VAL A 89 6.57 -8.29 -9.30
N VAL A 90 6.82 -8.00 -8.02
CA VAL A 90 7.59 -6.83 -7.60
C VAL A 90 8.70 -7.27 -6.68
N LYS A 91 9.90 -6.72 -6.90
CA LYS A 91 11.04 -6.83 -5.98
C LYS A 91 11.43 -5.43 -5.54
N GLY A 92 11.55 -5.23 -4.24
CA GLY A 92 12.06 -3.99 -3.70
C GLY A 92 13.56 -4.09 -3.46
N HIS A 93 14.30 -3.07 -3.82
CA HIS A 93 15.75 -2.99 -3.64
C HIS A 93 16.12 -1.74 -2.86
N GLN A 94 17.06 -1.88 -1.93
CA GLN A 94 17.67 -0.76 -1.22
C GLN A 94 19.17 -1.05 -1.01
N GLY A 95 20.01 -0.40 -1.82
CA GLY A 95 21.42 -0.77 -1.92
C GLY A 95 21.57 -2.20 -2.44
N GLU A 96 22.30 -3.05 -1.71
CA GLU A 96 22.49 -4.46 -2.05
C GLU A 96 21.39 -5.39 -1.49
N ASN A 97 20.47 -4.85 -0.69
CA ASN A 97 19.43 -5.63 -0.03
C ASN A 97 18.16 -5.72 -0.90
N THR A 98 17.44 -6.81 -0.72
CA THR A 98 16.07 -6.99 -1.27
C THR A 98 15.08 -7.07 -0.10
N PRO A 99 14.68 -5.93 0.49
CA PRO A 99 13.87 -5.90 1.73
C PRO A 99 12.46 -6.42 1.54
N LEU A 100 11.98 -6.53 0.30
CA LEU A 100 10.63 -7.03 0.05
C LEU A 100 10.48 -7.69 -1.31
N THR A 101 9.51 -8.59 -1.40
CA THR A 101 8.94 -9.10 -2.65
C THR A 101 7.43 -9.04 -2.59
N ALA A 102 6.76 -8.85 -3.73
CA ALA A 102 5.31 -8.88 -3.77
C ALA A 102 4.78 -9.55 -5.04
N THR A 103 3.56 -10.10 -4.94
CA THR A 103 2.73 -10.47 -6.07
C THR A 103 1.48 -9.63 -6.07
N VAL A 104 1.10 -9.09 -7.24
CA VAL A 104 -0.04 -8.20 -7.40
C VAL A 104 -0.94 -8.73 -8.50
N LEU A 105 -2.24 -8.75 -8.24
CA LEU A 105 -3.27 -9.12 -9.20
C LEU A 105 -4.12 -7.90 -9.54
N LEU A 106 -4.09 -7.50 -10.79
CA LEU A 106 -5.05 -6.55 -11.35
C LEU A 106 -6.15 -7.31 -12.07
N VAL A 107 -7.39 -6.83 -11.99
CA VAL A 107 -8.56 -7.45 -12.64
C VAL A 107 -9.35 -6.44 -13.44
N ALA A 108 -9.87 -6.88 -14.59
CA ALA A 108 -10.81 -6.10 -15.38
C ALA A 108 -12.15 -5.98 -14.64
N GLU A 109 -12.80 -4.81 -14.73
CA GLU A 109 -14.16 -4.66 -14.22
C GLU A 109 -15.13 -5.54 -15.00
N ARG A 110 -15.87 -6.34 -14.26
CA ARG A 110 -16.94 -7.18 -14.81
C ARG A 110 -18.15 -7.13 -13.90
N GLY A 111 -19.33 -7.30 -14.45
CA GLY A 111 -20.54 -7.51 -13.66
C GLY A 111 -20.37 -8.79 -12.81
N GLN A 112 -20.56 -8.66 -11.50
CA GLN A 112 -20.38 -9.75 -10.55
C GLN A 112 -21.65 -9.94 -9.73
N LEU A 113 -21.98 -11.21 -9.46
CA LEU A 113 -22.92 -11.53 -8.41
C LEU A 113 -22.27 -11.18 -7.07
N ARG A 114 -22.93 -10.33 -6.29
CA ARG A 114 -22.49 -9.98 -4.93
C ARG A 114 -23.42 -10.63 -3.93
N ALA A 115 -22.88 -11.45 -3.06
CA ALA A 115 -23.59 -12.03 -1.92
C ALA A 115 -22.75 -11.79 -0.66
N ASN A 116 -23.34 -11.13 0.34
CA ASN A 116 -22.75 -10.98 1.67
C ASN A 116 -23.49 -11.96 2.60
N GLU A 117 -22.83 -13.01 2.99
CA GLU A 117 -23.38 -13.99 3.92
C GLU A 117 -23.25 -13.55 5.38
N ILE A 118 -22.25 -12.72 5.68
CA ILE A 118 -22.00 -12.19 7.02
C ILE A 118 -22.37 -10.71 7.04
N PRO A 119 -23.36 -10.30 7.85
CA PRO A 119 -23.70 -8.89 7.98
C PRO A 119 -22.55 -8.12 8.65
N PHE A 120 -22.37 -6.87 8.24
CA PHE A 120 -21.46 -5.97 8.94
C PHE A 120 -21.97 -5.75 10.39
N PRO A 121 -21.09 -5.70 11.41
CA PRO A 121 -21.49 -5.39 12.78
C PRO A 121 -22.26 -4.07 12.86
N SER A 122 -23.28 -4.01 13.70
CA SER A 122 -24.01 -2.77 13.95
C SER A 122 -23.14 -1.86 14.82
N VAL A 123 -22.67 -0.76 14.25
CA VAL A 123 -21.88 0.26 14.95
C VAL A 123 -22.53 1.63 14.75
N GLY A 124 -22.35 2.53 15.71
CA GLY A 124 -22.82 3.92 15.62
C GLY A 124 -22.02 4.74 14.59
N ALA A 125 -22.44 5.99 14.42
CA ALA A 125 -21.70 6.91 13.57
C ALA A 125 -20.33 7.25 14.18
N PRO A 126 -19.30 7.55 13.36
CA PRO A 126 -17.95 7.83 13.90
C PRO A 126 -17.91 8.94 14.96
N ASP A 127 -18.74 9.94 14.86
CA ASP A 127 -18.83 11.07 15.80
C ASP A 127 -19.42 10.70 17.18
N GLU A 128 -20.04 9.52 17.30
CA GLU A 128 -20.50 8.96 18.58
C GLU A 128 -19.35 8.41 19.44
N TYR A 129 -18.16 8.22 18.87
CA TYR A 129 -16.99 7.65 19.54
C TYR A 129 -15.88 8.68 19.66
N ALA A 130 -15.19 8.70 20.80
CA ALA A 130 -14.05 9.59 21.01
C ALA A 130 -12.89 9.25 20.06
N VAL A 131 -12.22 10.30 19.59
CA VAL A 131 -10.95 10.12 18.89
C VAL A 131 -9.93 9.54 19.86
N ALA A 132 -9.25 8.49 19.44
CA ALA A 132 -8.27 7.82 20.26
C ALA A 132 -7.05 8.73 20.46
N ASP A 133 -6.55 8.81 21.71
CA ASP A 133 -5.31 9.51 22.02
C ASP A 133 -4.14 8.93 21.25
N GLY A 134 -3.29 9.81 20.69
CA GLY A 134 -2.07 9.45 19.96
C GLY A 134 -0.83 9.33 20.82
N GLU A 135 -0.92 9.61 22.16
CA GLU A 135 0.25 9.61 23.05
C GLU A 135 0.91 8.23 23.12
N GLY A 136 2.23 8.19 22.91
CA GLY A 136 3.02 6.94 22.94
C GLY A 136 2.86 6.03 21.72
N ARG A 137 2.15 6.46 20.67
CA ARG A 137 1.96 5.68 19.45
C ARG A 137 3.07 5.94 18.43
N PRO A 138 3.32 4.97 17.51
CA PRO A 138 4.22 5.18 16.38
C PRO A 138 3.75 6.34 15.50
N GLU A 139 4.70 7.07 14.90
CA GLU A 139 4.41 8.29 14.10
C GLU A 139 3.39 8.04 12.98
N TRP A 140 3.43 6.88 12.32
CA TRP A 140 2.47 6.56 11.26
C TRP A 140 1.00 6.63 11.69
N SER A 141 0.71 6.32 12.95
CA SER A 141 -0.67 6.29 13.46
C SER A 141 -1.28 7.70 13.59
N ASN A 142 -0.44 8.74 13.65
CA ASN A 142 -0.88 10.14 13.71
C ASN A 142 -1.47 10.63 12.38
N ASN A 143 -1.31 9.87 11.29
CA ASN A 143 -1.94 10.19 10.00
C ASN A 143 -3.36 9.62 9.86
N TYR A 144 -3.86 8.91 10.88
CA TYR A 144 -5.19 8.28 10.88
C TYR A 144 -5.98 8.76 12.09
N GLU A 145 -7.26 9.10 11.87
CA GLU A 145 -8.20 9.30 12.96
C GLU A 145 -8.75 7.94 13.39
N LEU A 146 -8.34 7.47 14.56
CA LEU A 146 -8.76 6.20 15.11
C LEU A 146 -9.84 6.41 16.15
N ARG A 147 -10.92 5.64 16.07
CA ARG A 147 -12.01 5.63 17.05
C ARG A 147 -12.34 4.19 17.39
N PHE A 148 -12.30 3.86 18.68
CA PHE A 148 -12.58 2.50 19.13
C PHE A 148 -14.05 2.38 19.50
N VAL A 149 -14.70 1.32 18.96
CA VAL A 149 -16.11 1.01 19.26
C VAL A 149 -16.20 0.19 20.53
N GLU A 150 -15.29 -0.78 20.69
CA GLU A 150 -15.14 -1.60 21.88
C GLU A 150 -13.64 -1.73 22.20
N GLY A 151 -13.28 -1.70 23.46
CA GLY A 151 -11.91 -1.79 23.95
C GLY A 151 -11.78 -2.78 25.10
#